data_eaff5ad3afda7bef15ed1596f26670eb
#
_entry.id   eaff5ad3afda7bef15ed1596f26670eb
#
_cell.length_a   1.000
_cell.length_b   1.000
_cell.length_c   1.000
_cell.angle_alpha   90.00
_cell.angle_beta   90.00
_cell.angle_gamma   90.00
#
_symmetry.space_group_name_H-M   'P 1'
#
loop_
_entity.id
_entity.type
_entity.pdbx_description
1 polymer ?
#
loop_
_entity_poly.entity_id
_entity_poly.type
_entity_poly.pdbx_seq_one_letter_code
_entity_poly.pdbx_strand_id
1 'polypeptide(L)'
;MPYAVGGVLHFAIAIFFAIHAMRTGRQTFWIMILLSFPLLGSAIYFFMEYLPDMRYSRGGRKVINAVNNAIDPNRALREAEANFERAPTVAHRAALAAALSELGQHEDAIVHYREAASGSYANDPHLVRSLASTYLLAGRWRDARETYERLFAISADARGPNDDLGYAFALGQLNDDQADQAFRDAVASSTGPVARCRYAQFLEANGRRREARELYEAVVKEGRLAP
;
A
#
# COMPACT_ATOMS: atom_id res chain seq x y z
N MET A 1 30.87 15.82 30.97
CA MET A 1 30.94 14.90 29.79
C MET A 1 29.88 15.15 28.70
N PRO A 2 28.97 16.16 28.72
CA PRO A 2 27.95 16.35 27.67
C PRO A 2 28.54 16.89 26.35
N TYR A 3 29.63 17.64 26.37
CA TYR A 3 30.21 18.26 25.17
C TYR A 3 30.88 17.26 24.20
N ALA A 4 31.42 16.15 24.71
CA ALA A 4 32.05 15.10 23.89
C ALA A 4 31.00 14.31 23.08
N VAL A 5 29.82 14.05 23.62
CA VAL A 5 28.72 13.34 22.96
C VAL A 5 28.15 14.18 21.81
N GLY A 6 28.02 15.50 22.01
CA GLY A 6 27.57 16.43 20.97
C GLY A 6 28.52 16.44 19.76
N GLY A 7 29.83 16.50 19.99
CA GLY A 7 30.83 16.49 18.94
C GLY A 7 30.80 15.23 18.08
N VAL A 8 30.75 14.05 18.72
CA VAL A 8 30.69 12.75 18.01
C VAL A 8 29.43 12.63 17.15
N LEU A 9 28.28 13.09 17.63
CA LEU A 9 27.01 13.05 16.88
C LEU A 9 27.08 13.90 15.62
N HIS A 10 27.67 15.11 15.68
CA HIS A 10 27.81 16.00 14.54
C HIS A 10 28.72 15.42 13.45
N PHE A 11 29.83 14.79 13.85
CA PHE A 11 30.71 14.10 12.91
C PHE A 11 30.03 12.88 12.27
N ALA A 12 29.25 12.10 13.05
CA ALA A 12 28.49 10.97 12.51
C ALA A 12 27.48 11.42 11.44
N ILE A 13 26.76 12.53 11.67
CA ILE A 13 25.85 13.10 10.69
C ILE A 13 26.59 13.59 9.44
N ALA A 14 27.72 14.27 9.60
CA ALA A 14 28.51 14.72 8.45
C ALA A 14 29.06 13.54 7.62
N ILE A 15 29.51 12.47 8.26
CA ILE A 15 29.94 11.24 7.60
C ILE A 15 28.77 10.58 6.84
N PHE A 16 27.60 10.50 7.46
CA PHE A 16 26.40 9.98 6.80
C PHE A 16 26.10 10.74 5.50
N PHE A 17 26.10 12.08 5.54
CA PHE A 17 25.86 12.89 4.34
C PHE A 17 27.01 12.80 3.33
N ALA A 18 28.25 12.66 3.77
CA ALA A 18 29.38 12.43 2.86
C ALA A 18 29.24 11.10 2.11
N ILE A 19 28.83 10.03 2.80
CA ILE A 19 28.54 8.73 2.17
C ILE A 19 27.36 8.86 1.19
N HIS A 20 26.30 9.60 1.57
CA HIS A 20 25.17 9.86 0.69
C HIS A 20 25.59 10.62 -0.57
N ALA A 21 26.39 11.67 -0.44
CA ALA A 21 26.92 12.45 -1.57
C ALA A 21 27.75 11.58 -2.54
N MET A 22 28.60 10.70 -2.00
CA MET A 22 29.37 9.74 -2.82
C MET A 22 28.47 8.73 -3.55
N ARG A 23 27.46 8.18 -2.87
CA ARG A 23 26.55 7.18 -3.46
C ARG A 23 25.64 7.77 -4.55
N THR A 24 25.25 9.04 -4.41
CA THR A 24 24.37 9.74 -5.36
C THR A 24 25.15 10.47 -6.48
N GLY A 25 26.49 10.34 -6.52
CA GLY A 25 27.33 10.96 -7.55
C GLY A 25 27.34 12.49 -7.51
N ARG A 26 27.11 13.07 -6.32
CA ARG A 26 27.15 14.53 -6.13
C ARG A 26 28.57 15.07 -6.26
N GLN A 27 28.67 16.37 -6.56
CA GLN A 27 29.99 17.04 -6.75
C GLN A 27 30.85 16.88 -5.50
N THR A 28 32.13 16.57 -5.70
CA THR A 28 33.13 16.31 -4.65
C THR A 28 33.30 17.46 -3.65
N PHE A 29 32.95 18.70 -4.06
CA PHE A 29 33.05 19.87 -3.19
C PHE A 29 32.14 19.76 -1.94
N TRP A 30 31.01 19.03 -2.03
CA TRP A 30 30.14 18.77 -0.88
C TRP A 30 30.85 18.01 0.23
N ILE A 31 31.74 17.08 -0.13
CA ILE A 31 32.51 16.30 0.85
C ILE A 31 33.47 17.24 1.60
N MET A 32 34.11 18.21 0.89
CA MET A 32 34.97 19.19 1.52
C MET A 32 34.21 20.10 2.50
N ILE A 33 33.02 20.56 2.12
CA ILE A 33 32.18 21.39 2.99
C ILE A 33 31.74 20.61 4.24
N LEU A 34 31.29 19.35 4.09
CA LEU A 34 30.86 18.51 5.18
C LEU A 34 31.95 18.18 6.19
N LEU A 35 33.20 18.03 5.70
CA LEU A 35 34.38 17.77 6.55
C LEU A 35 34.93 19.05 7.22
N SER A 36 34.89 20.18 6.51
CA SER A 36 35.41 21.45 7.04
C SER A 36 34.47 22.11 8.04
N PHE A 37 33.16 21.97 7.82
CA PHE A 37 32.09 22.56 8.65
C PHE A 37 31.02 21.56 8.94
N PRO A 38 31.25 20.56 9.81
CA PRO A 38 30.33 19.42 9.98
C PRO A 38 28.89 19.81 10.31
N LEU A 39 28.68 20.82 11.14
CA LEU A 39 27.37 21.24 11.58
C LEU A 39 26.66 22.08 10.50
N LEU A 40 27.29 23.14 10.03
CA LEU A 40 26.72 24.05 9.03
C LEU A 40 26.61 23.37 7.67
N GLY A 41 27.67 22.64 7.26
CA GLY A 41 27.70 21.87 6.02
C GLY A 41 26.61 20.79 5.98
N SER A 42 26.38 20.08 7.08
CA SER A 42 25.31 19.09 7.17
C SER A 42 23.93 19.73 7.06
N ALA A 43 23.71 20.88 7.69
CA ALA A 43 22.44 21.59 7.58
C ALA A 43 22.19 22.07 6.14
N ILE A 44 23.18 22.70 5.50
CA ILE A 44 23.06 23.17 4.11
C ILE A 44 22.83 21.98 3.16
N TYR A 45 23.62 20.91 3.30
CA TYR A 45 23.48 19.71 2.47
C TYR A 45 22.09 19.06 2.65
N PHE A 46 21.59 19.00 3.87
CA PHE A 46 20.26 18.48 4.16
C PHE A 46 19.16 19.23 3.41
N PHE A 47 19.15 20.56 3.47
CA PHE A 47 18.12 21.36 2.83
C PHE A 47 18.26 21.46 1.31
N MET A 48 19.48 21.54 0.79
CA MET A 48 19.72 21.77 -0.64
C MET A 48 19.75 20.49 -1.49
N GLU A 49 20.22 19.37 -0.91
CA GLU A 49 20.41 18.12 -1.66
C GLU A 49 19.58 16.96 -1.11
N TYR A 50 19.70 16.68 0.19
CA TYR A 50 19.08 15.50 0.77
C TYR A 50 17.54 15.59 0.84
N LEU A 51 17.00 16.72 1.26
CA LEU A 51 15.55 16.92 1.38
C LEU A 51 14.82 16.91 0.02
N PRO A 52 15.33 17.57 -1.05
CA PRO A 52 14.78 17.43 -2.40
C PRO A 52 14.83 15.98 -2.90
N ASP A 53 15.97 15.30 -2.79
CA ASP A 53 16.10 13.89 -3.20
C ASP A 53 15.12 12.98 -2.46
N MET A 54 14.94 13.19 -1.17
CA MET A 54 13.98 12.45 -0.36
C MET A 54 12.55 12.69 -0.84
N ARG A 55 12.17 13.91 -1.22
CA ARG A 55 10.83 14.23 -1.77
C ARG A 55 10.55 13.50 -3.08
N TYR A 56 11.56 13.29 -3.92
CA TYR A 56 11.41 12.60 -5.20
C TYR A 56 11.58 11.08 -5.09
N SER A 57 12.14 10.58 -3.99
CA SER A 57 12.27 9.14 -3.76
C SER A 57 10.91 8.48 -3.49
N ARG A 58 10.78 7.20 -3.88
CA ARG A 58 9.56 6.42 -3.58
C ARG A 58 9.26 6.33 -2.07
N GLY A 59 10.30 6.23 -1.25
CA GLY A 59 10.19 6.18 0.21
C GLY A 59 9.78 7.53 0.80
N GLY A 60 10.42 8.60 0.37
CA GLY A 60 10.11 9.95 0.85
C GLY A 60 8.70 10.41 0.51
N ARG A 61 8.21 10.10 -0.69
CA ARG A 61 6.81 10.37 -1.06
C ARG A 61 5.83 9.66 -0.14
N LYS A 62 6.10 8.41 0.23
CA LYS A 62 5.26 7.68 1.20
C LYS A 62 5.23 8.37 2.56
N VAL A 63 6.40 8.81 3.07
CA VAL A 63 6.49 9.51 4.36
C VAL A 63 5.77 10.86 4.29
N ILE A 64 6.01 11.67 3.25
CA ILE A 64 5.34 12.97 3.08
C ILE A 64 3.83 12.79 2.97
N ASN A 65 3.36 11.81 2.19
CA ASN A 65 1.92 11.53 2.08
C ASN A 65 1.34 11.05 3.41
N ALA A 66 2.06 10.19 4.16
CA ALA A 66 1.62 9.76 5.48
C ALA A 66 1.51 10.94 6.47
N VAL A 67 2.49 11.85 6.47
CA VAL A 67 2.46 13.08 7.30
C VAL A 67 1.32 14.00 6.86
N ASN A 68 1.16 14.24 5.56
CA ASN A 68 0.08 15.08 5.04
C ASN A 68 -1.30 14.49 5.38
N ASN A 69 -1.48 13.17 5.23
CA ASN A 69 -2.72 12.50 5.59
C ASN A 69 -2.99 12.52 7.10
N ALA A 70 -1.93 12.50 7.93
CA ALA A 70 -2.09 12.65 9.38
C ALA A 70 -2.50 14.07 9.80
N ILE A 71 -2.04 15.10 9.06
CA ILE A 71 -2.38 16.50 9.32
C ILE A 71 -3.75 16.86 8.75
N ASP A 72 -4.05 16.40 7.55
CA ASP A 72 -5.29 16.69 6.82
C ASP A 72 -5.76 15.44 6.06
N PRO A 73 -6.49 14.53 6.72
CA PRO A 73 -6.99 13.30 6.11
C PRO A 73 -7.91 13.54 4.90
N ASN A 74 -8.65 14.64 4.92
CA ASN A 74 -9.65 14.95 3.89
C ASN A 74 -9.07 15.70 2.68
N ARG A 75 -7.77 15.99 2.67
CA ARG A 75 -7.14 16.72 1.56
C ARG A 75 -7.30 15.98 0.23
N ALA A 76 -7.01 14.67 0.22
CA ALA A 76 -7.12 13.86 -1.00
C ALA A 76 -8.56 13.84 -1.55
N LEU A 77 -9.55 13.76 -0.65
CA LEU A 77 -10.96 13.82 -1.04
C LEU A 77 -11.31 15.16 -1.68
N ARG A 78 -10.99 16.28 -1.02
CA ARG A 78 -11.28 17.62 -1.58
C ARG A 78 -10.61 17.86 -2.94
N GLU A 79 -9.37 17.39 -3.11
CA GLU A 79 -8.66 17.48 -4.40
C GLU A 79 -9.35 16.62 -5.47
N ALA A 80 -9.81 15.42 -5.12
CA ALA A 80 -10.51 14.52 -6.03
C ALA A 80 -11.90 15.08 -6.41
N GLU A 81 -12.66 15.63 -5.47
CA GLU A 81 -13.93 16.32 -5.70
C GLU A 81 -13.75 17.50 -6.67
N ALA A 82 -12.82 18.40 -6.39
CA ALA A 82 -12.54 19.55 -7.25
C ALA A 82 -12.10 19.16 -8.66
N ASN A 83 -11.34 18.08 -8.81
CA ASN A 83 -10.95 17.56 -10.12
C ASN A 83 -12.14 16.95 -10.88
N PHE A 84 -12.99 16.22 -10.16
CA PHE A 84 -14.21 15.65 -10.76
C PHE A 84 -15.22 16.73 -11.17
N GLU A 85 -15.42 17.75 -10.34
CA GLU A 85 -16.28 18.91 -10.68
C GLU A 85 -15.78 19.67 -11.92
N ARG A 86 -14.45 19.88 -12.01
CA ARG A 86 -13.84 20.56 -13.15
C ARG A 86 -13.95 19.78 -14.45
N ALA A 87 -13.76 18.46 -14.39
CA ALA A 87 -13.81 17.57 -15.54
C ALA A 87 -14.34 16.18 -15.11
N PRO A 88 -15.64 15.90 -15.32
CA PRO A 88 -16.27 14.64 -14.87
C PRO A 88 -15.89 13.46 -15.78
N THR A 89 -14.61 13.10 -15.78
CA THR A 89 -14.09 11.95 -16.52
C THR A 89 -14.19 10.68 -15.67
N VAL A 90 -14.13 9.51 -16.32
CA VAL A 90 -14.07 8.21 -15.64
C VAL A 90 -12.86 8.13 -14.70
N ALA A 91 -11.72 8.67 -15.12
CA ALA A 91 -10.50 8.68 -14.29
C ALA A 91 -10.67 9.54 -13.03
N HIS A 92 -11.24 10.74 -13.12
CA HIS A 92 -11.49 11.59 -11.95
C HIS A 92 -12.57 11.00 -11.05
N ARG A 93 -13.60 10.35 -11.61
CA ARG A 93 -14.62 9.63 -10.84
C ARG A 93 -14.01 8.46 -10.05
N ALA A 94 -13.15 7.68 -10.69
CA ALA A 94 -12.43 6.59 -10.01
C ALA A 94 -11.48 7.10 -8.90
N ALA A 95 -10.82 8.25 -9.13
CA ALA A 95 -9.98 8.89 -8.12
C ALA A 95 -10.80 9.39 -6.91
N LEU A 96 -12.00 9.93 -7.18
CA LEU A 96 -12.94 10.32 -6.12
C LEU A 96 -13.40 9.11 -5.31
N ALA A 97 -13.78 8.02 -5.99
CA ALA A 97 -14.15 6.77 -5.34
C ALA A 97 -13.02 6.19 -4.46
N ALA A 98 -11.77 6.27 -4.95
CA ALA A 98 -10.60 5.83 -4.17
C ALA A 98 -10.42 6.67 -2.90
N ALA A 99 -10.51 8.01 -3.00
CA ALA A 99 -10.38 8.90 -1.86
C ALA A 99 -11.49 8.69 -0.81
N LEU A 100 -12.73 8.48 -1.25
CA LEU A 100 -13.85 8.12 -0.37
C LEU A 100 -13.60 6.78 0.34
N SER A 101 -13.12 5.77 -0.39
CA SER A 101 -12.82 4.45 0.17
C SER A 101 -11.69 4.49 1.21
N GLU A 102 -10.65 5.30 0.99
CA GLU A 102 -9.55 5.51 1.96
C GLU A 102 -10.03 6.16 3.27
N LEU A 103 -11.09 6.97 3.21
CA LEU A 103 -11.71 7.59 4.39
C LEU A 103 -12.78 6.71 5.05
N GLY A 104 -12.97 5.47 4.59
CA GLY A 104 -13.96 4.55 5.11
C GLY A 104 -15.39 4.80 4.62
N GLN A 105 -15.60 5.76 3.69
CA GLN A 105 -16.88 6.06 3.08
C GLN A 105 -17.15 5.08 1.92
N HIS A 106 -17.24 3.78 2.27
CA HIS A 106 -17.23 2.72 1.28
C HIS A 106 -18.50 2.68 0.43
N GLU A 107 -19.67 3.00 0.99
CA GLU A 107 -20.93 3.02 0.22
C GLU A 107 -20.93 4.11 -0.85
N ASP A 108 -20.44 5.31 -0.52
CA ASP A 108 -20.30 6.39 -1.50
C ASP A 108 -19.26 6.05 -2.57
N ALA A 109 -18.15 5.45 -2.18
CA ALA A 109 -17.13 4.96 -3.10
C ALA A 109 -17.70 3.90 -4.08
N ILE A 110 -18.55 3.00 -3.61
CA ILE A 110 -19.22 1.99 -4.44
C ILE A 110 -20.09 2.65 -5.53
N VAL A 111 -20.84 3.70 -5.17
CA VAL A 111 -21.66 4.43 -6.16
C VAL A 111 -20.79 4.95 -7.28
N HIS A 112 -19.70 5.66 -6.95
CA HIS A 112 -18.80 6.23 -7.94
C HIS A 112 -18.05 5.16 -8.74
N TYR A 113 -17.60 4.06 -8.13
CA TYR A 113 -16.96 2.97 -8.88
C TYR A 113 -17.93 2.24 -9.80
N ARG A 114 -19.18 2.02 -9.41
CA ARG A 114 -20.21 1.41 -10.28
C ARG A 114 -20.46 2.26 -11.52
N GLU A 115 -20.57 3.58 -11.34
CA GLU A 115 -20.75 4.50 -12.45
C GLU A 115 -19.49 4.56 -13.35
N ALA A 116 -18.29 4.56 -12.75
CA ALA A 116 -17.04 4.51 -13.51
C ALA A 116 -16.90 3.21 -14.31
N ALA A 117 -17.29 2.06 -13.72
CA ALA A 117 -17.27 0.74 -14.36
C ALA A 117 -18.56 0.46 -15.15
N SER A 118 -19.06 1.44 -15.92
CA SER A 118 -20.26 1.33 -16.75
C SER A 118 -19.98 1.63 -18.23
N GLY A 119 -20.92 1.31 -19.10
CA GLY A 119 -20.82 1.59 -20.54
C GLY A 119 -19.55 0.96 -21.15
N SER A 120 -18.73 1.75 -21.85
CA SER A 120 -17.50 1.30 -22.49
C SER A 120 -16.41 0.81 -21.51
N TYR A 121 -16.49 1.23 -20.26
CA TYR A 121 -15.56 0.85 -19.18
C TYR A 121 -16.07 -0.29 -18.29
N ALA A 122 -17.20 -0.88 -18.65
CA ALA A 122 -17.81 -1.96 -17.88
C ALA A 122 -16.83 -3.13 -17.63
N ASN A 123 -15.97 -3.43 -18.59
CA ASN A 123 -15.00 -4.51 -18.53
C ASN A 123 -13.55 -4.02 -18.30
N ASP A 124 -13.36 -2.82 -17.74
CA ASP A 124 -12.03 -2.37 -17.31
C ASP A 124 -11.60 -3.13 -16.06
N PRO A 125 -10.52 -3.95 -16.12
CA PRO A 125 -10.12 -4.79 -14.99
C PRO A 125 -9.70 -3.99 -13.75
N HIS A 126 -9.17 -2.77 -13.92
CA HIS A 126 -8.75 -1.93 -12.81
C HIS A 126 -9.96 -1.37 -12.04
N LEU A 127 -10.99 -0.92 -12.76
CA LEU A 127 -12.22 -0.42 -12.15
C LEU A 127 -13.00 -1.53 -11.48
N VAL A 128 -13.12 -2.70 -12.13
CA VAL A 128 -13.82 -3.87 -11.58
C VAL A 128 -13.10 -4.38 -10.31
N ARG A 129 -11.77 -4.42 -10.32
CA ARG A 129 -10.96 -4.77 -9.14
C ARG A 129 -11.19 -3.80 -7.98
N SER A 130 -11.15 -2.49 -8.27
CA SER A 130 -11.37 -1.47 -7.25
C SER A 130 -12.77 -1.56 -6.65
N LEU A 131 -13.77 -1.81 -7.47
CA LEU A 131 -15.14 -2.05 -7.02
C LEU A 131 -15.23 -3.30 -6.12
N ALA A 132 -14.63 -4.44 -6.54
CA ALA A 132 -14.63 -5.68 -5.77
C ALA A 132 -13.99 -5.49 -4.40
N SER A 133 -12.82 -4.85 -4.35
CA SER A 133 -12.14 -4.56 -3.08
C SER A 133 -12.92 -3.58 -2.20
N THR A 134 -13.62 -2.61 -2.79
CA THR A 134 -14.46 -1.68 -2.02
C THR A 134 -15.68 -2.39 -1.45
N TYR A 135 -16.29 -3.34 -2.18
CA TYR A 135 -17.34 -4.20 -1.61
C TYR A 135 -16.85 -5.02 -0.42
N LEU A 136 -15.62 -5.56 -0.46
CA LEU A 136 -15.03 -6.23 0.70
C LEU A 136 -14.92 -5.30 1.92
N LEU A 137 -14.44 -4.07 1.71
CA LEU A 137 -14.29 -3.08 2.77
C LEU A 137 -15.64 -2.66 3.37
N ALA A 138 -16.69 -2.63 2.55
CA ALA A 138 -18.06 -2.34 2.95
C ALA A 138 -18.78 -3.55 3.63
N GLY A 139 -18.15 -4.73 3.69
CA GLY A 139 -18.78 -5.94 4.20
C GLY A 139 -19.86 -6.53 3.28
N ARG A 140 -19.90 -6.08 2.03
CA ARG A 140 -20.85 -6.55 1.02
C ARG A 140 -20.32 -7.80 0.31
N TRP A 141 -20.25 -8.90 1.04
CA TRP A 141 -19.54 -10.12 0.65
C TRP A 141 -20.07 -10.76 -0.63
N ARG A 142 -21.39 -10.74 -0.88
CA ARG A 142 -22.00 -11.28 -2.11
C ARG A 142 -21.60 -10.47 -3.33
N ASP A 143 -21.71 -9.13 -3.23
CA ASP A 143 -21.34 -8.24 -4.32
C ASP A 143 -19.83 -8.32 -4.62
N ALA A 144 -19.01 -8.47 -3.57
CA ALA A 144 -17.57 -8.69 -3.72
C ALA A 144 -17.27 -9.98 -4.49
N ARG A 145 -17.87 -11.11 -4.07
CA ARG A 145 -17.75 -12.41 -4.75
C ARG A 145 -18.11 -12.29 -6.23
N GLU A 146 -19.31 -11.82 -6.55
CA GLU A 146 -19.80 -11.70 -7.92
C GLU A 146 -18.89 -10.78 -8.77
N THR A 147 -18.38 -9.71 -8.17
CA THR A 147 -17.49 -8.76 -8.86
C THR A 147 -16.11 -9.37 -9.11
N TYR A 148 -15.57 -10.18 -8.19
CA TYR A 148 -14.32 -10.94 -8.44
C TYR A 148 -14.52 -12.01 -9.51
N GLU A 149 -15.62 -12.76 -9.49
CA GLU A 149 -15.95 -13.75 -10.54
C GLU A 149 -16.00 -13.07 -11.92
N ARG A 150 -16.62 -11.90 -12.00
CA ARG A 150 -16.61 -11.08 -13.22
C ARG A 150 -15.19 -10.63 -13.60
N LEU A 151 -14.38 -10.17 -12.65
CA LEU A 151 -12.98 -9.80 -12.92
C LEU A 151 -12.19 -10.95 -13.54
N PHE A 152 -12.35 -12.16 -13.00
CA PHE A 152 -11.67 -13.35 -13.50
C PHE A 152 -12.15 -13.77 -14.89
N ALA A 153 -13.42 -13.51 -15.22
CA ALA A 153 -13.98 -13.76 -16.55
C ALA A 153 -13.50 -12.72 -17.59
N ILE A 154 -13.23 -11.48 -17.19
CA ILE A 154 -12.76 -10.43 -18.10
C ILE A 154 -11.31 -10.71 -18.55
N SER A 155 -10.44 -11.09 -17.63
CA SER A 155 -9.03 -11.30 -17.92
C SER A 155 -8.37 -12.23 -16.92
N ALA A 156 -8.05 -13.42 -17.35
CA ALA A 156 -7.26 -14.35 -16.54
C ALA A 156 -5.86 -13.80 -16.24
N ASP A 157 -5.25 -13.08 -17.19
CA ASP A 157 -3.90 -12.50 -17.04
C ASP A 157 -3.87 -11.31 -16.08
N ALA A 158 -5.02 -10.64 -15.87
CA ALA A 158 -5.12 -9.53 -14.92
C ALA A 158 -5.33 -10.00 -13.47
N ARG A 159 -5.58 -11.29 -13.26
CA ARG A 159 -5.78 -11.89 -11.93
C ARG A 159 -4.47 -11.84 -11.14
N GLY A 160 -4.52 -11.22 -9.97
CA GLY A 160 -3.36 -11.12 -9.08
C GLY A 160 -3.58 -11.80 -7.73
N PRO A 161 -2.50 -12.06 -6.98
CA PRO A 161 -2.57 -12.73 -5.67
C PRO A 161 -3.51 -12.03 -4.66
N ASN A 162 -3.63 -10.70 -4.75
CA ASN A 162 -4.54 -9.95 -3.90
C ASN A 162 -6.01 -10.15 -4.31
N ASP A 163 -6.28 -10.40 -5.60
CA ASP A 163 -7.63 -10.67 -6.09
C ASP A 163 -8.07 -12.06 -5.63
N ASP A 164 -7.17 -13.06 -5.71
CA ASP A 164 -7.41 -14.41 -5.19
C ASP A 164 -7.72 -14.39 -3.70
N LEU A 165 -6.94 -13.65 -2.94
CA LEU A 165 -7.14 -13.51 -1.50
C LEU A 165 -8.44 -12.79 -1.16
N GLY A 166 -8.78 -11.73 -1.90
CA GLY A 166 -10.04 -11.00 -1.74
C GLY A 166 -11.26 -11.87 -2.02
N TYR A 167 -11.20 -12.65 -3.09
CA TYR A 167 -12.24 -13.63 -3.44
C TYR A 167 -12.40 -14.71 -2.37
N ALA A 168 -11.28 -15.32 -1.94
CA ALA A 168 -11.30 -16.32 -0.87
C ALA A 168 -11.88 -15.78 0.43
N PHE A 169 -11.54 -14.52 0.77
CA PHE A 169 -12.09 -13.86 1.95
C PHE A 169 -13.60 -13.64 1.84
N ALA A 170 -14.11 -13.20 0.69
CA ALA A 170 -15.53 -13.05 0.45
C ALA A 170 -16.28 -14.38 0.62
N LEU A 171 -15.77 -15.47 0.03
CA LEU A 171 -16.32 -16.81 0.19
C LEU A 171 -16.32 -17.27 1.65
N GLY A 172 -15.22 -17.01 2.38
CA GLY A 172 -15.14 -17.35 3.80
C GLY A 172 -16.17 -16.64 4.66
N GLN A 173 -16.45 -15.37 4.39
CA GLN A 173 -17.49 -14.61 5.09
C GLN A 173 -18.92 -15.07 4.76
N LEU A 174 -19.11 -15.69 3.59
CA LEU A 174 -20.38 -16.27 3.17
C LEU A 174 -20.55 -17.72 3.65
N ASN A 175 -19.56 -18.31 4.32
CA ASN A 175 -19.50 -19.73 4.67
C ASN A 175 -19.69 -20.64 3.43
N ASP A 176 -19.11 -20.23 2.30
CA ASP A 176 -19.18 -20.97 1.05
C ASP A 176 -18.24 -22.18 1.09
N ASP A 177 -18.69 -23.34 0.60
CA ASP A 177 -17.90 -24.58 0.61
C ASP A 177 -16.60 -24.47 -0.21
N GLN A 178 -16.54 -23.55 -1.17
CA GLN A 178 -15.36 -23.29 -1.99
C GLN A 178 -14.30 -22.45 -1.28
N ALA A 179 -14.60 -21.85 -0.13
CA ALA A 179 -13.71 -20.94 0.58
C ALA A 179 -12.34 -21.57 0.91
N ASP A 180 -12.35 -22.81 1.41
CA ASP A 180 -11.11 -23.50 1.79
C ASP A 180 -10.18 -23.71 0.58
N GLN A 181 -10.73 -24.11 -0.57
CA GLN A 181 -9.95 -24.25 -1.80
C GLN A 181 -9.45 -22.90 -2.31
N ALA A 182 -10.29 -21.88 -2.32
CA ALA A 182 -9.91 -20.53 -2.74
C ALA A 182 -8.77 -19.94 -1.88
N PHE A 183 -8.76 -20.19 -0.57
CA PHE A 183 -7.64 -19.79 0.29
C PHE A 183 -6.35 -20.55 -0.03
N ARG A 184 -6.43 -21.85 -0.34
CA ARG A 184 -5.24 -22.61 -0.77
C ARG A 184 -4.65 -22.06 -2.07
N ASP A 185 -5.52 -21.74 -3.04
CA ASP A 185 -5.11 -21.15 -4.31
C ASP A 185 -4.47 -19.77 -4.11
N ALA A 186 -5.05 -18.92 -3.24
CA ALA A 186 -4.49 -17.64 -2.88
C ALA A 186 -3.12 -17.75 -2.18
N VAL A 187 -2.91 -18.78 -1.36
CA VAL A 187 -1.60 -19.05 -0.75
C VAL A 187 -0.59 -19.51 -1.80
N ALA A 188 -1.01 -20.34 -2.75
CA ALA A 188 -0.15 -20.85 -3.81
C ALA A 188 0.29 -19.76 -4.80
N SER A 189 -0.58 -18.78 -5.10
CA SER A 189 -0.28 -17.65 -6.00
C SER A 189 0.50 -16.52 -5.31
N SER A 190 0.57 -16.51 -3.97
CA SER A 190 1.19 -15.44 -3.18
C SER A 190 2.58 -15.81 -2.68
N THR A 191 3.54 -14.89 -2.80
CA THR A 191 4.88 -15.04 -2.23
C THR A 191 5.00 -14.50 -0.79
N GLY A 192 4.00 -13.77 -0.29
CA GLY A 192 4.04 -13.10 1.00
C GLY A 192 3.32 -13.83 2.14
N PRO A 193 3.52 -13.42 3.38
CA PRO A 193 2.90 -14.05 4.56
C PRO A 193 1.40 -13.74 4.70
N VAL A 194 0.90 -12.70 4.03
CA VAL A 194 -0.47 -12.18 4.23
C VAL A 194 -1.53 -13.21 3.91
N ALA A 195 -1.41 -13.90 2.76
CA ALA A 195 -2.38 -14.92 2.36
C ALA A 195 -2.43 -16.09 3.35
N ARG A 196 -1.26 -16.56 3.82
CA ARG A 196 -1.18 -17.64 4.83
C ARG A 196 -1.77 -17.21 6.17
N CYS A 197 -1.52 -15.98 6.62
CA CYS A 197 -2.13 -15.47 7.85
C CYS A 197 -3.67 -15.39 7.73
N ARG A 198 -4.19 -14.94 6.59
CA ARG A 198 -5.63 -14.88 6.34
C ARG A 198 -6.27 -16.26 6.27
N TYR A 199 -5.60 -17.21 5.62
CA TYR A 199 -6.07 -18.59 5.60
C TYR A 199 -6.04 -19.22 7.00
N ALA A 200 -5.01 -18.99 7.78
CA ALA A 200 -4.94 -19.45 9.17
C ALA A 200 -6.09 -18.87 10.03
N GLN A 201 -6.40 -17.59 9.87
CA GLN A 201 -7.56 -16.97 10.54
C GLN A 201 -8.88 -17.63 10.15
N PHE A 202 -9.08 -17.92 8.86
CA PHE A 202 -10.25 -18.64 8.38
C PHE A 202 -10.35 -20.06 8.97
N LEU A 203 -9.25 -20.80 9.00
CA LEU A 203 -9.20 -22.14 9.59
C LEU A 203 -9.50 -22.11 11.10
N GLU A 204 -8.97 -21.13 11.82
CA GLU A 204 -9.19 -20.95 13.25
C GLU A 204 -10.68 -20.65 13.54
N ALA A 205 -11.30 -19.77 12.75
CA ALA A 205 -12.73 -19.46 12.85
C ALA A 205 -13.63 -20.68 12.61
N ASN A 206 -13.15 -21.62 11.76
CA ASN A 206 -13.83 -22.88 11.46
C ASN A 206 -13.42 -24.06 12.38
N GLY A 207 -12.75 -23.76 13.50
CA GLY A 207 -12.35 -24.76 14.49
C GLY A 207 -11.14 -25.64 14.11
N ARG A 208 -10.53 -25.44 12.96
CA ARG A 208 -9.37 -26.19 12.43
C ARG A 208 -8.06 -25.62 13.00
N ARG A 209 -7.97 -25.51 14.32
CA ARG A 209 -6.88 -24.83 15.04
C ARG A 209 -5.51 -25.44 14.81
N ARG A 210 -5.42 -26.76 14.59
CA ARG A 210 -4.14 -27.42 14.31
C ARG A 210 -3.55 -26.94 13.00
N GLU A 211 -4.32 -26.92 11.96
CA GLU A 211 -3.90 -26.48 10.62
C GLU A 211 -3.57 -24.97 10.59
N ALA A 212 -4.39 -24.16 11.28
CA ALA A 212 -4.09 -22.73 11.46
C ALA A 212 -2.73 -22.50 12.10
N ARG A 213 -2.42 -23.26 13.16
CA ARG A 213 -1.14 -23.20 13.87
C ARG A 213 0.04 -23.54 12.96
N GLU A 214 -0.06 -24.58 12.16
CA GLU A 214 0.98 -24.98 11.20
C GLU A 214 1.31 -23.85 10.21
N LEU A 215 0.28 -23.13 9.71
CA LEU A 215 0.46 -21.97 8.84
C LEU A 215 1.13 -20.79 9.56
N TYR A 216 0.73 -20.48 10.78
CA TYR A 216 1.38 -19.41 11.57
C TYR A 216 2.84 -19.74 11.87
N GLU A 217 3.16 -20.99 12.24
CA GLU A 217 4.53 -21.43 12.49
C GLU A 217 5.40 -21.32 11.23
N ALA A 218 4.86 -21.65 10.05
CA ALA A 218 5.55 -21.46 8.78
C ALA A 218 5.87 -19.99 8.51
N VAL A 219 4.93 -19.08 8.74
CA VAL A 219 5.15 -17.64 8.58
C VAL A 219 6.23 -17.11 9.53
N VAL A 220 6.20 -17.52 10.79
CA VAL A 220 7.21 -17.11 11.79
C VAL A 220 8.60 -17.64 11.43
N LYS A 221 8.68 -18.89 10.95
CA LYS A 221 9.95 -19.50 10.53
C LYS A 221 10.57 -18.74 9.34
N GLU A 222 9.77 -18.38 8.33
CA GLU A 222 10.25 -17.60 7.19
C GLU A 222 10.69 -16.19 7.60
N GLY A 223 9.94 -15.51 8.47
CA GLY A 223 10.29 -14.17 8.96
C GLY A 223 11.60 -14.14 9.77
N ARG A 224 12.00 -15.28 10.38
CA ARG A 224 13.30 -15.42 11.07
C ARG A 224 14.47 -15.69 10.12
N LEU A 225 14.19 -16.16 8.91
CA LEU A 225 15.20 -16.48 7.90
C LEU A 225 15.38 -15.35 6.88
N ALA A 226 14.49 -14.35 6.88
CA ALA A 226 14.63 -13.16 6.04
C ALA A 226 15.80 -12.30 6.56
N PRO A 227 16.75 -11.88 5.70
CA PRO A 227 17.93 -11.10 6.05
C PRO A 227 17.57 -9.69 6.53
#